data_cb8e2affb4e4571fb8aa47f0d1aaf462
#
_entry.id   cb8e2affb4e4571fb8aa47f0d1aaf462
#
_cell.length_a   1.000
_cell.length_b   1.000
_cell.length_c   1.000
_cell.angle_alpha   90.00
_cell.angle_beta   90.00
_cell.angle_gamma   90.00
#
_symmetry.space_group_name_H-M   'P 1'
#
loop_
_entity.id
_entity.type
_entity.pdbx_description
1 polymer ?
#
loop_
_entity_poly.entity_id
_entity_poly.type
_entity_poly.pdbx_seq_one_letter_code
_entity_poly.pdbx_strand_id
1 'polypeptide(L)'
;GSFIEHLGRAVYTGIYEPGHPTADAFGFRGDVEALIRPLLVTQIRYPGGNFLSGYDWRDGIGPKDRRPVRPDMAWSAIEPNQVGTDEFLQWCERIGAQPMMAVNLGTGTPKDAVELLEYCNGDMHTYWADKRRENGREAPYNVKLWCLGNEMDGPWQICSKTATEYGRIACETAKLMKMFDPTIETVACGSSYRTMPTFGTWEEEVLRQSYP
;
A
#
# COMPACT_ATOMS: atom_id res chain seq x y z
N GLY A 1 -12.55 -6.74 7.03
CA GLY A 1 -11.34 -5.98 6.73
C GLY A 1 -11.48 -4.51 7.09
N SER A 2 -10.38 -3.81 7.09
CA SER A 2 -10.31 -2.37 7.33
C SER A 2 -9.39 -1.71 6.30
N PHE A 3 -9.32 -0.40 6.35
CA PHE A 3 -8.53 0.42 5.45
C PHE A 3 -7.88 1.55 6.24
N ILE A 4 -6.64 1.86 5.92
CA ILE A 4 -5.93 3.00 6.49
C ILE A 4 -5.19 3.75 5.40
N GLU A 5 -5.21 5.08 5.49
CA GLU A 5 -4.60 6.00 4.55
C GLU A 5 -3.86 7.11 5.26
N HIS A 6 -2.80 7.62 4.66
CA HIS A 6 -2.14 8.86 5.07
C HIS A 6 -3.05 10.06 4.77
N LEU A 7 -4.11 10.19 5.54
CA LEU A 7 -5.17 11.18 5.41
C LEU A 7 -5.55 11.72 6.78
N GLY A 8 -5.52 13.03 6.95
CA GLY A 8 -5.93 13.69 8.17
C GLY A 8 -5.19 13.13 9.39
N ARG A 9 -5.94 12.57 10.35
CA ARG A 9 -5.40 11.99 11.59
C ARG A 9 -5.48 10.45 11.63
N ALA A 10 -5.62 9.79 10.48
CA ALA A 10 -5.73 8.33 10.48
C ALA A 10 -4.41 7.67 10.87
N VAL A 11 -3.30 8.11 10.32
CA VAL A 11 -1.96 7.61 10.65
C VAL A 11 -1.34 8.46 11.75
N TYR A 12 -0.93 9.69 11.44
CA TYR A 12 -0.30 10.59 12.42
C TYR A 12 -1.33 11.16 13.39
N THR A 13 -1.03 11.09 14.69
CA THR A 13 -1.95 11.38 15.81
C THR A 13 -3.22 10.50 15.83
N GLY A 14 -3.22 9.46 15.00
CA GLY A 14 -4.20 8.38 14.97
C GLY A 14 -3.59 7.10 15.49
N ILE A 15 -3.19 6.16 14.62
CA ILE A 15 -2.52 4.92 15.04
C ILE A 15 -1.08 5.15 15.52
N TYR A 16 -0.44 6.23 15.07
CA TYR A 16 0.96 6.53 15.34
C TYR A 16 1.12 7.94 15.94
N GLU A 17 1.63 8.01 17.16
CA GLU A 17 1.89 9.25 17.89
C GLU A 17 2.94 8.98 19.00
N PRO A 18 4.26 9.08 18.70
CA PRO A 18 5.32 8.69 19.64
C PRO A 18 5.30 9.43 21.00
N GLY A 19 4.73 10.64 21.03
CA GLY A 19 4.58 11.43 22.26
C GLY A 19 3.33 11.11 23.08
N HIS A 20 2.46 10.20 22.62
CA HIS A 20 1.24 9.86 23.34
C HIS A 20 1.54 9.00 24.59
N PRO A 21 0.81 9.21 25.75
CA PRO A 21 1.06 8.43 26.98
C PRO A 21 0.93 6.91 26.83
N THR A 22 0.15 6.43 25.84
CA THR A 22 -0.01 4.99 25.56
C THR A 22 0.85 4.52 24.40
N ALA A 23 1.73 5.39 23.85
CA ALA A 23 2.60 4.98 22.76
C ALA A 23 3.60 3.91 23.22
N ASP A 24 3.80 2.93 22.36
CA ASP A 24 4.85 1.92 22.57
C ASP A 24 6.23 2.44 22.14
N ALA A 25 7.24 1.58 22.24
CA ALA A 25 8.60 1.90 21.85
C ALA A 25 8.77 2.23 20.36
N PHE A 26 7.81 1.83 19.52
CA PHE A 26 7.80 2.11 18.08
C PHE A 26 6.99 3.35 17.71
N GLY A 27 6.24 3.93 18.67
CA GLY A 27 5.40 5.11 18.48
C GLY A 27 3.95 4.82 18.16
N PHE A 28 3.50 3.57 18.19
CA PHE A 28 2.10 3.21 17.97
C PHE A 28 1.26 3.36 19.24
N ARG A 29 0.04 3.84 19.08
CA ARG A 29 -0.88 4.12 20.19
C ARG A 29 -1.55 2.85 20.70
N GLY A 30 -1.25 2.47 21.93
CA GLY A 30 -1.81 1.30 22.59
C GLY A 30 -3.31 1.43 22.88
N ASP A 31 -3.82 2.62 23.15
CA ASP A 31 -5.27 2.86 23.32
C ASP A 31 -6.05 2.61 22.03
N VAL A 32 -5.50 2.98 20.88
CA VAL A 32 -6.10 2.70 19.57
C VAL A 32 -6.05 1.20 19.27
N GLU A 33 -4.93 0.53 19.52
CA GLU A 33 -4.84 -0.93 19.38
C GLU A 33 -5.87 -1.66 20.26
N ALA A 34 -6.08 -1.20 21.49
CA ALA A 34 -7.07 -1.78 22.39
C ALA A 34 -8.51 -1.65 21.86
N LEU A 35 -8.82 -0.61 21.09
CA LEU A 35 -10.11 -0.44 20.42
C LEU A 35 -10.25 -1.29 19.17
N ILE A 36 -9.16 -1.52 18.43
CA ILE A 36 -9.18 -2.31 17.18
C ILE A 36 -9.29 -3.81 17.45
N ARG A 37 -8.59 -4.32 18.47
CA ARG A 37 -8.57 -5.76 18.78
C ARG A 37 -9.97 -6.40 18.96
N PRO A 38 -10.93 -5.81 19.72
CA PRO A 38 -12.28 -6.36 19.85
C PRO A 38 -13.09 -6.37 18.55
N LEU A 39 -12.73 -5.50 17.57
CA LEU A 39 -13.39 -5.47 16.27
C LEU A 39 -13.03 -6.67 15.39
N LEU A 40 -12.05 -7.48 15.79
CA LEU A 40 -11.58 -8.67 15.07
C LEU A 40 -11.29 -8.36 13.60
N VAL A 41 -10.61 -7.24 13.36
CA VAL A 41 -10.17 -6.86 12.01
C VAL A 41 -9.15 -7.88 11.51
N THR A 42 -9.52 -8.63 10.49
CA THR A 42 -8.69 -9.73 9.95
C THR A 42 -7.70 -9.26 8.90
N GLN A 43 -7.95 -8.09 8.28
CA GLN A 43 -7.16 -7.60 7.15
C GLN A 43 -7.20 -6.08 7.10
N ILE A 44 -6.07 -5.45 6.76
CA ILE A 44 -5.97 -3.98 6.61
C ILE A 44 -5.26 -3.63 5.31
N ARG A 45 -5.89 -2.77 4.49
CA ARG A 45 -5.31 -2.23 3.27
C ARG A 45 -4.51 -0.95 3.54
N TYR A 46 -3.33 -0.80 2.91
CA TYR A 46 -2.37 0.29 3.08
C TYR A 46 -1.58 0.53 1.77
N PRO A 47 -1.01 1.69 1.45
CA PRO A 47 -0.88 2.90 2.28
C PRO A 47 -2.05 3.88 2.13
N GLY A 48 -3.07 3.53 1.38
CA GLY A 48 -4.21 4.41 1.23
C GLY A 48 -5.02 4.20 -0.01
N GLY A 49 -5.87 5.17 -0.24
CA GLY A 49 -6.65 5.45 -1.42
C GLY A 49 -5.91 6.41 -2.35
N ASN A 50 -6.34 7.69 -2.39
CA ASN A 50 -5.77 8.69 -3.30
C ASN A 50 -4.30 9.00 -3.03
N PHE A 51 -3.86 8.93 -1.78
CA PHE A 51 -2.46 9.04 -1.39
C PHE A 51 -1.54 8.12 -2.20
N LEU A 52 -1.96 6.88 -2.43
CA LEU A 52 -1.17 5.85 -3.09
C LEU A 52 -0.62 6.30 -4.45
N SER A 53 -1.44 6.98 -5.26
CA SER A 53 -1.10 7.28 -6.65
C SER A 53 0.00 8.33 -6.84
N GLY A 54 0.34 9.05 -5.77
CA GLY A 54 1.46 10.00 -5.73
C GLY A 54 2.64 9.55 -4.86
N TYR A 55 2.55 8.38 -4.21
CA TYR A 55 3.49 7.94 -3.18
C TYR A 55 4.60 7.04 -3.75
N ASP A 56 5.85 7.35 -3.38
CA ASP A 56 6.98 6.44 -3.56
C ASP A 56 7.25 5.71 -2.22
N TRP A 57 7.03 4.40 -2.20
CA TRP A 57 7.21 3.57 -1.02
C TRP A 57 8.64 3.57 -0.48
N ARG A 58 9.63 3.89 -1.32
CA ARG A 58 11.06 3.96 -0.93
C ARG A 58 11.33 5.10 0.03
N ASP A 59 10.54 6.16 -0.02
CA ASP A 59 10.63 7.29 0.91
C ASP A 59 10.24 6.87 2.34
N GLY A 60 9.44 5.81 2.49
CA GLY A 60 8.92 5.30 3.77
C GLY A 60 9.72 4.14 4.39
N ILE A 61 10.93 3.83 3.92
CA ILE A 61 11.75 2.75 4.48
C ILE A 61 13.09 3.26 5.02
N GLY A 62 13.80 2.42 5.80
CA GLY A 62 15.10 2.78 6.40
C GLY A 62 14.99 3.74 7.59
N PRO A 63 16.11 4.33 8.03
CA PRO A 63 16.16 5.19 9.19
C PRO A 63 15.26 6.42 9.05
N LYS A 64 14.38 6.64 10.05
CA LYS A 64 13.35 7.70 10.01
C LYS A 64 13.92 9.12 9.89
N ASP A 65 15.09 9.36 10.44
CA ASP A 65 15.81 10.64 10.39
C ASP A 65 16.39 10.96 9.00
N ARG A 66 16.43 9.99 8.10
CA ARG A 66 16.93 10.13 6.73
C ARG A 66 15.81 10.12 5.68
N ARG A 67 14.56 9.86 6.10
CA ARG A 67 13.42 9.83 5.18
C ARG A 67 13.06 11.24 4.74
N PRO A 68 12.78 11.45 3.44
CA PRO A 68 12.44 12.77 2.94
C PRO A 68 11.06 13.21 3.44
N VAL A 69 10.89 14.50 3.64
CA VAL A 69 9.58 15.13 3.80
C VAL A 69 9.06 15.50 2.41
N ARG A 70 7.86 15.06 2.07
CA ARG A 70 7.25 15.27 0.74
C ARG A 70 5.93 16.04 0.84
N PRO A 71 5.59 16.83 -0.19
CA PRO A 71 4.21 17.29 -0.35
C PRO A 71 3.32 16.10 -0.73
N ASP A 72 2.24 15.92 0.00
CA ASP A 72 1.15 15.04 -0.41
C ASP A 72 0.16 15.82 -1.28
N MET A 73 0.16 15.50 -2.57
CA MET A 73 -0.67 16.19 -3.56
C MET A 73 -2.13 15.72 -3.53
N ALA A 74 -2.40 14.53 -2.99
CA ALA A 74 -3.76 13.99 -2.92
C ALA A 74 -4.59 14.72 -1.85
N TRP A 75 -4.00 15.04 -0.71
CA TRP A 75 -4.69 15.62 0.44
C TRP A 75 -4.18 17.01 0.82
N SER A 76 -3.34 17.63 -0.04
CA SER A 76 -2.74 18.96 0.21
C SER A 76 -2.09 19.05 1.59
N ALA A 77 -1.34 18.03 1.95
CA ALA A 77 -0.69 17.84 3.25
C ALA A 77 0.83 17.72 3.10
N ILE A 78 1.52 17.60 4.23
CA ILE A 78 2.94 17.27 4.29
C ILE A 78 3.07 15.84 4.80
N GLU A 79 3.76 14.99 4.06
CA GLU A 79 4.09 13.63 4.45
C GLU A 79 5.53 13.57 4.99
N PRO A 80 5.70 13.35 6.30
CA PRO A 80 7.02 13.24 6.92
C PRO A 80 7.66 11.86 6.82
N ASN A 81 6.97 10.88 6.22
CA ASN A 81 7.43 9.50 6.05
C ASN A 81 7.86 8.79 7.35
N GLN A 82 7.26 9.13 8.49
CA GLN A 82 7.58 8.50 9.79
C GLN A 82 6.91 7.14 9.99
N VAL A 83 5.89 6.85 9.20
CA VAL A 83 5.26 5.55 9.07
C VAL A 83 5.35 5.12 7.61
N GLY A 84 5.88 3.96 7.34
CA GLY A 84 6.00 3.39 6.00
C GLY A 84 5.77 1.88 6.02
N THR A 85 6.36 1.19 5.05
CA THR A 85 6.13 -0.25 4.85
C THR A 85 6.45 -1.07 6.09
N ASP A 86 7.64 -0.88 6.69
CA ASP A 86 8.07 -1.67 7.84
C ASP A 86 7.20 -1.43 9.07
N GLU A 87 6.91 -0.17 9.38
CA GLU A 87 6.08 0.20 10.53
C GLU A 87 4.67 -0.37 10.38
N PHE A 88 4.06 -0.25 9.20
CA PHE A 88 2.73 -0.78 8.95
C PHE A 88 2.68 -2.31 9.07
N LEU A 89 3.63 -3.02 8.45
CA LEU A 89 3.65 -4.49 8.47
C LEU A 89 3.89 -5.03 9.90
N GLN A 90 4.79 -4.42 10.66
CA GLN A 90 5.00 -4.76 12.06
C GLN A 90 3.76 -4.46 12.93
N TRP A 91 3.07 -3.37 12.66
CA TRP A 91 1.83 -3.05 13.36
C TRP A 91 0.74 -4.09 13.07
N CYS A 92 0.59 -4.53 11.81
CA CYS A 92 -0.32 -5.61 11.45
C CYS A 92 -0.01 -6.92 12.19
N GLU A 93 1.27 -7.31 12.27
CA GLU A 93 1.70 -8.50 13.04
C GLU A 93 1.26 -8.41 14.51
N ARG A 94 1.42 -7.24 15.13
CA ARG A 94 1.08 -7.03 16.55
C ARG A 94 -0.41 -7.08 16.84
N ILE A 95 -1.24 -6.53 15.95
CA ILE A 95 -2.71 -6.57 16.13
C ILE A 95 -3.34 -7.87 15.62
N GLY A 96 -2.57 -8.74 14.94
CA GLY A 96 -3.02 -10.00 14.38
C GLY A 96 -3.85 -9.84 13.10
N ALA A 97 -3.63 -8.78 12.33
CA ALA A 97 -4.27 -8.54 11.04
C ALA A 97 -3.34 -8.89 9.88
N GLN A 98 -3.90 -9.39 8.78
CA GLN A 98 -3.16 -9.58 7.53
C GLN A 98 -3.02 -8.25 6.79
N PRO A 99 -1.82 -7.90 6.30
CA PRO A 99 -1.66 -6.75 5.45
C PRO A 99 -2.20 -7.03 4.04
N MET A 100 -2.88 -6.04 3.46
CA MET A 100 -3.19 -5.95 2.04
C MET A 100 -2.46 -4.71 1.51
N MET A 101 -1.34 -4.92 0.84
CA MET A 101 -0.55 -3.82 0.31
C MET A 101 -1.09 -3.35 -1.03
N ALA A 102 -1.06 -2.05 -1.27
CA ALA A 102 -1.41 -1.49 -2.57
C ALA A 102 -0.16 -0.94 -3.27
N VAL A 103 -0.03 -1.19 -4.57
CA VAL A 103 1.05 -0.68 -5.40
C VAL A 103 0.58 0.53 -6.21
N ASN A 104 1.45 1.53 -6.35
CA ASN A 104 1.16 2.75 -7.08
C ASN A 104 1.14 2.47 -8.61
N LEU A 105 -0.05 2.50 -9.21
CA LEU A 105 -0.22 2.46 -10.67
C LEU A 105 -0.66 3.81 -11.26
N GLY A 106 -0.65 4.87 -10.46
CA GLY A 106 -0.78 6.24 -10.93
C GLY A 106 0.53 6.74 -11.54
N THR A 107 1.43 7.23 -10.69
CA THR A 107 2.77 7.72 -11.07
C THR A 107 3.84 6.62 -11.12
N GLY A 108 3.60 5.48 -10.47
CA GLY A 108 4.53 4.35 -10.41
C GLY A 108 4.44 3.43 -11.64
N THR A 109 5.31 2.43 -11.65
CA THR A 109 5.50 1.48 -12.75
C THR A 109 5.39 0.03 -12.26
N PRO A 110 5.23 -0.97 -13.17
CA PRO A 110 5.31 -2.38 -12.81
C PRO A 110 6.63 -2.76 -12.10
N LYS A 111 7.72 -2.05 -12.45
CA LYS A 111 9.02 -2.25 -11.79
C LYS A 111 8.97 -1.82 -10.32
N ASP A 112 8.38 -0.66 -10.02
CA ASP A 112 8.23 -0.19 -8.64
C ASP A 112 7.39 -1.15 -7.79
N ALA A 113 6.37 -1.76 -8.39
CA ALA A 113 5.52 -2.74 -7.74
C ALA A 113 6.26 -4.04 -7.39
N VAL A 114 7.04 -4.60 -8.33
CA VAL A 114 7.80 -5.82 -8.05
C VAL A 114 8.96 -5.56 -7.08
N GLU A 115 9.56 -4.38 -7.10
CA GLU A 115 10.60 -4.01 -6.13
C GLU A 115 10.04 -3.90 -4.69
N LEU A 116 8.82 -3.38 -4.52
CA LEU A 116 8.14 -3.41 -3.22
C LEU A 116 7.81 -4.84 -2.79
N LEU A 117 7.38 -5.68 -3.72
CA LEU A 117 7.14 -7.11 -3.45
C LEU A 117 8.45 -7.82 -3.05
N GLU A 118 9.55 -7.56 -3.75
CA GLU A 118 10.88 -8.08 -3.40
C GLU A 118 11.30 -7.63 -2.00
N TYR A 119 11.10 -6.35 -1.67
CA TYR A 119 11.37 -5.83 -0.34
C TYR A 119 10.58 -6.59 0.74
N CYS A 120 9.29 -6.82 0.50
CA CYS A 120 8.43 -7.49 1.46
C CYS A 120 8.66 -9.01 1.53
N ASN A 121 8.78 -9.68 0.40
CA ASN A 121 8.70 -11.14 0.30
C ASN A 121 10.00 -11.82 -0.15
N GLY A 122 10.98 -11.07 -0.64
CA GLY A 122 12.23 -11.65 -1.13
C GLY A 122 13.02 -12.36 -0.03
N ASP A 123 13.46 -13.60 -0.33
CA ASP A 123 14.23 -14.44 0.60
C ASP A 123 15.69 -14.62 0.15
N MET A 124 15.96 -14.50 -1.14
CA MET A 124 17.30 -14.54 -1.70
C MET A 124 18.08 -13.25 -1.40
N HIS A 125 19.41 -13.29 -1.52
CA HIS A 125 20.27 -12.11 -1.45
C HIS A 125 20.15 -11.31 -2.75
N THR A 126 19.14 -10.44 -2.78
CA THR A 126 18.85 -9.49 -3.84
C THR A 126 18.71 -8.09 -3.27
N TYR A 127 18.80 -7.08 -4.11
CA TYR A 127 18.96 -5.69 -3.66
C TYR A 127 17.90 -5.24 -2.64
N TRP A 128 16.61 -5.43 -2.92
CA TRP A 128 15.54 -4.96 -2.03
C TRP A 128 15.31 -5.90 -0.83
N ALA A 129 15.54 -7.20 -0.98
CA ALA A 129 15.52 -8.13 0.14
C ALA A 129 16.66 -7.84 1.13
N ASP A 130 17.85 -7.50 0.63
CA ASP A 130 18.97 -7.10 1.48
C ASP A 130 18.73 -5.73 2.13
N LYS A 131 18.07 -4.78 1.44
CA LYS A 131 17.63 -3.52 2.05
C LYS A 131 16.65 -3.72 3.20
N ARG A 132 15.72 -4.66 3.12
CA ARG A 132 14.87 -5.04 4.26
C ARG A 132 15.70 -5.53 5.44
N ARG A 133 16.70 -6.41 5.19
CA ARG A 133 17.60 -6.93 6.22
C ARG A 133 18.43 -5.80 6.86
N GLU A 134 18.99 -4.92 6.06
CA GLU A 134 19.70 -3.73 6.52
C GLU A 134 18.83 -2.83 7.41
N ASN A 135 17.52 -2.76 7.12
CA ASN A 135 16.53 -2.03 7.90
C ASN A 135 16.06 -2.79 9.16
N GLY A 136 16.66 -3.95 9.46
CA GLY A 136 16.45 -4.69 10.71
C GLY A 136 15.43 -5.83 10.63
N ARG A 137 14.89 -6.12 9.44
CA ARG A 137 13.96 -7.24 9.27
C ARG A 137 14.62 -8.38 8.46
N GLU A 138 15.11 -9.40 9.14
CA GLU A 138 15.78 -10.55 8.52
C GLU A 138 14.80 -11.38 7.66
N ALA A 139 13.72 -11.87 8.27
CA ALA A 139 12.73 -12.71 7.60
C ALA A 139 11.79 -11.91 6.69
N PRO A 140 11.34 -12.49 5.56
CA PRO A 140 10.28 -11.91 4.74
C PRO A 140 8.99 -11.66 5.54
N TYR A 141 8.24 -10.63 5.14
CA TYR A 141 6.90 -10.36 5.68
C TYR A 141 5.84 -11.32 5.13
N ASN A 142 6.09 -11.95 3.98
CA ASN A 142 5.17 -12.86 3.31
C ASN A 142 3.78 -12.26 3.03
N VAL A 143 3.73 -11.04 2.56
CA VAL A 143 2.49 -10.37 2.19
C VAL A 143 1.83 -11.10 1.04
N LYS A 144 0.57 -11.52 1.20
CA LYS A 144 -0.15 -12.33 0.21
C LYS A 144 -1.11 -11.55 -0.67
N LEU A 145 -1.63 -10.41 -0.19
CA LEU A 145 -2.67 -9.65 -0.86
C LEU A 145 -2.14 -8.32 -1.37
N TRP A 146 -2.35 -8.04 -2.66
CA TRP A 146 -1.79 -6.89 -3.36
C TRP A 146 -2.83 -6.21 -4.24
N CYS A 147 -3.16 -4.95 -3.91
CA CYS A 147 -4.03 -4.11 -4.74
C CYS A 147 -3.22 -3.44 -5.84
N LEU A 148 -3.73 -3.49 -7.06
CA LEU A 148 -3.13 -2.88 -8.25
C LEU A 148 -3.70 -1.47 -8.46
N GLY A 149 -3.20 -0.49 -7.73
CA GLY A 149 -3.68 0.89 -7.76
C GLY A 149 -4.87 1.14 -6.84
N ASN A 150 -5.46 2.33 -6.99
CA ASN A 150 -6.66 2.79 -6.28
C ASN A 150 -7.50 3.69 -7.19
N GLU A 151 -8.81 3.43 -7.32
CA GLU A 151 -9.79 4.30 -8.01
C GLU A 151 -9.29 4.86 -9.35
N MET A 152 -8.65 4.03 -10.17
CA MET A 152 -7.92 4.49 -11.35
C MET A 152 -8.82 5.07 -12.45
N ASP A 153 -10.14 4.89 -12.34
CA ASP A 153 -11.17 5.51 -13.19
C ASP A 153 -11.56 6.94 -12.75
N GLY A 154 -11.20 7.31 -11.52
CA GLY A 154 -11.62 8.56 -10.89
C GLY A 154 -10.87 9.78 -11.44
N PRO A 155 -11.55 10.83 -11.93
CA PRO A 155 -10.87 12.03 -12.43
C PRO A 155 -10.14 12.84 -11.34
N TRP A 156 -10.43 12.57 -10.06
CA TRP A 156 -9.72 13.13 -8.90
C TRP A 156 -8.41 12.40 -8.62
N GLN A 157 -8.22 11.20 -9.15
CA GLN A 157 -7.06 10.37 -8.88
C GLN A 157 -5.82 10.88 -9.65
N ILE A 158 -4.69 10.98 -8.97
CA ILE A 158 -3.42 11.35 -9.60
C ILE A 158 -3.08 10.34 -10.69
N CYS A 159 -2.90 10.82 -11.92
CA CYS A 159 -2.63 9.98 -13.09
C CYS A 159 -3.70 8.89 -13.30
N SER A 160 -4.98 9.27 -13.13
CA SER A 160 -6.12 8.41 -13.53
C SER A 160 -5.96 7.92 -14.97
N LYS A 161 -6.57 6.81 -15.29
CA LYS A 161 -6.38 6.12 -16.58
C LYS A 161 -7.73 5.82 -17.23
N THR A 162 -7.71 5.57 -18.53
CA THR A 162 -8.81 4.89 -19.19
C THR A 162 -8.83 3.41 -18.78
N ALA A 163 -9.97 2.74 -18.95
CA ALA A 163 -10.10 1.32 -18.63
C ALA A 163 -9.09 0.44 -19.38
N THR A 164 -8.81 0.78 -20.64
CA THR A 164 -7.80 0.07 -21.47
C THR A 164 -6.38 0.26 -20.92
N GLU A 165 -5.99 1.50 -20.62
CA GLU A 165 -4.66 1.81 -20.06
C GLU A 165 -4.47 1.13 -18.70
N TYR A 166 -5.48 1.24 -17.84
CA TYR A 166 -5.43 0.59 -16.54
C TYR A 166 -5.38 -0.94 -16.65
N GLY A 167 -6.27 -1.53 -17.44
CA GLY A 167 -6.30 -2.98 -17.62
C GLY A 167 -4.97 -3.54 -18.13
N ARG A 168 -4.34 -2.84 -19.08
CA ARG A 168 -3.02 -3.22 -19.58
C ARG A 168 -1.93 -3.14 -18.53
N ILE A 169 -1.80 -2.01 -17.83
CA ILE A 169 -0.74 -1.86 -16.81
C ILE A 169 -0.99 -2.79 -15.62
N ALA A 170 -2.23 -2.98 -15.20
CA ALA A 170 -2.57 -3.89 -14.10
C ALA A 170 -2.25 -5.34 -14.45
N CYS A 171 -2.59 -5.79 -15.66
CA CYS A 171 -2.26 -7.13 -16.16
C CYS A 171 -0.75 -7.38 -16.18
N GLU A 172 0.04 -6.48 -16.78
CA GLU A 172 1.49 -6.64 -16.86
C GLU A 172 2.16 -6.53 -15.48
N THR A 173 1.63 -5.70 -14.58
CA THR A 173 2.10 -5.62 -13.20
C THR A 173 1.83 -6.93 -12.44
N ALA A 174 0.59 -7.45 -12.53
CA ALA A 174 0.24 -8.72 -11.89
C ALA A 174 1.12 -9.87 -12.41
N LYS A 175 1.32 -9.93 -13.71
CA LYS A 175 2.20 -10.93 -14.34
C LYS A 175 3.62 -10.84 -13.81
N LEU A 176 4.23 -9.65 -13.79
CA LEU A 176 5.58 -9.45 -13.30
C LEU A 176 5.70 -9.81 -11.80
N MET A 177 4.74 -9.38 -10.98
CA MET A 177 4.72 -9.71 -9.55
C MET A 177 4.57 -11.22 -9.32
N LYS A 178 3.70 -11.91 -10.08
CA LYS A 178 3.52 -13.37 -9.97
C LYS A 178 4.69 -14.17 -10.55
N MET A 179 5.48 -13.61 -11.43
CA MET A 179 6.77 -14.22 -11.85
C MET A 179 7.79 -14.21 -10.71
N PHE A 180 7.74 -13.19 -9.84
CA PHE A 180 8.59 -13.10 -8.65
C PHE A 180 8.07 -14.01 -7.51
N ASP A 181 6.78 -13.88 -7.16
CA ASP A 181 6.13 -14.70 -6.13
C ASP A 181 4.76 -15.21 -6.63
N PRO A 182 4.68 -16.46 -7.12
CA PRO A 182 3.42 -17.02 -7.64
C PRO A 182 2.36 -17.28 -6.58
N THR A 183 2.69 -17.14 -5.29
CA THR A 183 1.77 -17.43 -4.17
C THR A 183 0.93 -16.21 -3.77
N ILE A 184 1.18 -15.03 -4.35
CA ILE A 184 0.40 -13.82 -4.05
C ILE A 184 -0.93 -13.81 -4.78
N GLU A 185 -1.89 -13.08 -4.20
CA GLU A 185 -3.15 -12.73 -4.83
C GLU A 185 -3.16 -11.25 -5.19
N THR A 186 -3.66 -10.91 -6.37
CA THR A 186 -3.76 -9.53 -6.86
C THR A 186 -5.20 -9.11 -6.98
N VAL A 187 -5.48 -7.85 -6.63
CA VAL A 187 -6.82 -7.25 -6.67
C VAL A 187 -6.79 -6.03 -7.59
N ALA A 188 -7.57 -6.07 -8.67
CA ALA A 188 -7.72 -4.96 -9.59
C ALA A 188 -8.76 -3.95 -9.10
N CYS A 189 -8.65 -2.68 -9.54
CA CYS A 189 -9.67 -1.67 -9.32
C CYS A 189 -10.88 -1.93 -10.24
N GLY A 190 -12.08 -1.96 -9.65
CA GLY A 190 -13.32 -1.71 -10.36
C GLY A 190 -13.61 -0.22 -10.46
N SER A 191 -14.83 0.15 -10.85
CA SER A 191 -15.32 1.52 -10.80
C SER A 191 -15.33 2.05 -9.37
N SER A 192 -14.92 3.30 -9.19
CA SER A 192 -14.81 3.95 -7.87
C SER A 192 -16.14 3.99 -7.14
N TYR A 193 -17.25 4.18 -7.86
CA TYR A 193 -18.60 4.10 -7.32
C TYR A 193 -19.66 3.86 -8.40
N ARG A 194 -20.84 3.44 -7.95
CA ARG A 194 -21.92 2.96 -8.83
C ARG A 194 -22.46 4.01 -9.80
N THR A 195 -22.31 5.29 -9.52
CA THR A 195 -22.78 6.38 -10.38
C THR A 195 -21.72 6.93 -11.33
N MET A 196 -20.56 6.28 -11.43
CA MET A 196 -19.56 6.64 -12.43
C MET A 196 -20.15 6.44 -13.85
N PRO A 197 -19.89 7.37 -14.78
CA PRO A 197 -20.32 7.23 -16.17
C PRO A 197 -19.80 5.95 -16.84
N THR A 198 -18.70 5.43 -16.34
CA THR A 198 -18.01 4.24 -16.84
C THR A 198 -18.37 2.96 -16.09
N PHE A 199 -19.29 3.03 -15.09
CA PHE A 199 -19.69 1.85 -14.32
C PHE A 199 -20.21 0.71 -15.22
N GLY A 200 -19.66 -0.48 -15.03
CA GLY A 200 -19.95 -1.66 -15.85
C GLY A 200 -19.09 -1.77 -17.11
N THR A 201 -18.93 -0.68 -17.87
CA THR A 201 -18.06 -0.68 -19.06
C THR A 201 -16.57 -0.63 -18.70
N TRP A 202 -16.22 -0.02 -17.56
CA TRP A 202 -14.88 -0.06 -17.01
C TRP A 202 -14.47 -1.49 -16.69
N GLU A 203 -15.29 -2.20 -15.94
CA GLU A 203 -15.02 -3.57 -15.53
C GLU A 203 -14.89 -4.51 -16.74
N GLU A 204 -15.80 -4.38 -17.71
CA GLU A 204 -15.76 -5.18 -18.94
C GLU A 204 -14.42 -4.99 -19.67
N GLU A 205 -14.00 -3.74 -19.86
CA GLU A 205 -12.76 -3.46 -20.58
C GLU A 205 -11.52 -3.89 -19.79
N VAL A 206 -11.48 -3.63 -18.47
CA VAL A 206 -10.36 -4.09 -17.59
C VAL A 206 -10.24 -5.61 -17.66
N LEU A 207 -11.34 -6.35 -17.57
CA LEU A 207 -11.33 -7.80 -17.68
C LEU A 207 -10.85 -8.26 -19.07
N ARG A 208 -11.28 -7.60 -20.13
CA ARG A 208 -10.83 -7.90 -21.50
C ARG A 208 -9.31 -7.73 -21.66
N GLN A 209 -8.73 -6.70 -21.05
CA GLN A 209 -7.28 -6.46 -21.08
C GLN A 209 -6.50 -7.44 -20.16
N SER A 210 -7.14 -7.99 -19.15
CA SER A 210 -6.53 -8.87 -18.16
C SER A 210 -6.63 -10.36 -18.52
N TYR A 211 -7.55 -10.70 -19.44
CA TYR A 211 -7.77 -12.07 -19.89
C TYR A 211 -7.24 -12.21 -21.34
N PRO A 212 -6.19 -13.01 -21.57
CA PRO A 212 -5.63 -13.25 -22.90
C PRO A 212 -6.58 -14.03 -23.82
#